data_47a098ec5ee77a779085e47d042d1067
#
_entry.id   47a098ec5ee77a779085e47d042d1067
#
_cell.length_a   1.000
_cell.length_b   1.000
_cell.length_c   1.000
_cell.angle_alpha   90.00
_cell.angle_beta   90.00
_cell.angle_gamma   90.00
#
_symmetry.space_group_name_H-M   'P 1'
#
loop_
_entity.id
_entity.type
_entity.pdbx_description
1 polymer ?
#
loop_
_entity_poly.entity_id
_entity_poly.type
_entity_poly.pdbx_seq_one_letter_code
_entity_poly.pdbx_strand_id
1 'polypeptide(L)'
;MSEKMKQFKLIDMCEQYRDIIYEAEPTSMDYRDFLVKLLMIEDEGKYTRRTEKLKSNAGFDSSSRLSDIDYTFNHSLDRQKIEQLGKLAFIEANENIIIIGSPGVGKSMIATDIGYNACDAGYKVLFVNAKELVD
;
A
#
# COMPACT_ATOMS: atom_id res chain seq x y z
N MET A 1 -18.34 25.05 8.92
CA MET A 1 -18.09 23.61 9.08
C MET A 1 -16.80 23.19 8.39
N SER A 2 -16.56 23.52 7.12
CA SER A 2 -15.34 23.17 6.36
C SER A 2 -14.02 23.62 7.00
N GLU A 3 -13.98 24.84 7.59
CA GLU A 3 -12.77 25.33 8.27
C GLU A 3 -12.39 24.47 9.48
N LYS A 4 -13.37 24.03 10.26
CA LYS A 4 -13.13 23.16 11.42
C LYS A 4 -12.65 21.78 10.98
N MET A 5 -13.20 21.20 9.92
CA MET A 5 -12.72 19.93 9.35
C MET A 5 -11.26 20.03 8.91
N LYS A 6 -10.89 21.13 8.24
CA LYS A 6 -9.49 21.39 7.84
C LYS A 6 -8.58 21.54 9.05
N GLN A 7 -9.01 22.25 10.09
CA GLN A 7 -8.26 22.40 11.35
C GLN A 7 -7.97 21.04 12.00
N PHE A 8 -8.92 20.11 11.96
CA PHE A 8 -8.76 18.73 12.46
C PHE A 8 -8.12 17.78 11.45
N LYS A 9 -7.67 18.27 10.29
CA LYS A 9 -7.09 17.47 9.21
C LYS A 9 -8.02 16.37 8.70
N LEU A 10 -9.32 16.65 8.66
CA LEU A 10 -10.35 15.81 8.08
C LEU A 10 -10.54 16.24 6.62
N ILE A 11 -9.59 15.85 5.77
CA ILE A 11 -9.47 16.37 4.40
C ILE A 11 -10.55 15.76 3.51
N ASP A 12 -10.67 14.45 3.51
CA ASP A 12 -11.60 13.73 2.64
C ASP A 12 -13.05 13.96 3.06
N MET A 13 -13.31 14.02 4.35
CA MET A 13 -14.63 14.46 4.86
C MET A 13 -14.95 15.88 4.40
N CYS A 14 -13.98 16.79 4.45
CA CYS A 14 -14.19 18.18 4.05
C CYS A 14 -14.51 18.32 2.56
N GLU A 15 -13.95 17.47 1.73
CA GLU A 15 -14.16 17.48 0.29
C GLU A 15 -15.49 16.83 -0.11
N GLN A 16 -15.87 15.72 0.54
CA GLN A 16 -16.95 14.86 0.10
C GLN A 16 -18.26 14.98 0.91
N TYR A 17 -18.28 15.68 2.07
CA TYR A 17 -19.47 15.69 2.93
C TYR A 17 -20.74 16.21 2.24
N ARG A 18 -20.63 17.12 1.27
CA ARG A 18 -21.78 17.66 0.54
C ARG A 18 -22.41 16.63 -0.38
N ASP A 19 -21.57 15.85 -1.07
CA ASP A 19 -22.02 14.80 -1.97
C ASP A 19 -22.71 13.69 -1.19
N ILE A 20 -22.18 13.36 0.00
CA ILE A 20 -22.79 12.38 0.89
C ILE A 20 -24.14 12.86 1.45
N ILE A 21 -24.28 14.15 1.80
CA ILE A 21 -25.56 14.73 2.19
C ILE A 21 -26.57 14.58 1.04
N TYR A 22 -26.16 14.93 -0.17
CA TYR A 22 -27.03 14.85 -1.34
C TYR A 22 -27.47 13.40 -1.65
N GLU A 23 -26.60 12.42 -1.44
CA GLU A 23 -26.95 11.00 -1.58
C GLU A 23 -27.84 10.48 -0.43
N ALA A 24 -27.66 11.00 0.77
CA ALA A 24 -28.40 10.55 1.97
C ALA A 24 -29.85 11.02 1.98
N GLU A 25 -30.13 12.23 1.49
CA GLU A 25 -31.47 12.84 1.49
C GLU A 25 -32.56 11.96 0.83
N PRO A 26 -32.37 11.44 -0.42
CA PRO A 26 -33.39 10.62 -1.07
C PRO A 26 -33.51 9.21 -0.49
N THR A 27 -32.47 8.72 0.19
CA THR A 27 -32.42 7.33 0.72
C THR A 27 -32.92 7.20 2.15
N SER A 28 -33.30 8.31 2.80
CA SER A 28 -33.66 8.33 4.23
C SER A 28 -32.60 7.64 5.13
N MET A 29 -31.32 7.86 4.80
CA MET A 29 -30.20 7.28 5.52
C MET A 29 -30.26 7.63 7.00
N ASP A 30 -30.06 6.66 7.89
CA ASP A 30 -29.97 6.92 9.32
C ASP A 30 -28.75 7.79 9.65
N TYR A 31 -28.90 8.65 10.66
CA TYR A 31 -27.80 9.55 11.11
C TYR A 31 -26.54 8.78 11.51
N ARG A 32 -26.70 7.59 12.06
CA ARG A 32 -25.58 6.71 12.41
C ARG A 32 -24.84 6.26 11.17
N ASP A 33 -25.55 5.79 10.15
CA ASP A 33 -24.98 5.32 8.90
C ASP A 33 -24.30 6.45 8.14
N PHE A 34 -24.89 7.64 8.16
CA PHE A 34 -24.30 8.84 7.60
C PHE A 34 -22.96 9.18 8.27
N LEU A 35 -22.90 9.16 9.60
CA LEU A 35 -21.66 9.42 10.34
C LEU A 35 -20.60 8.36 10.06
N VAL A 36 -20.98 7.08 10.04
CA VAL A 36 -20.08 5.97 9.70
C VAL A 36 -19.50 6.16 8.31
N LYS A 37 -20.33 6.48 7.31
CA LYS A 37 -19.87 6.71 5.93
C LYS A 37 -18.82 7.83 5.86
N LEU A 38 -19.05 8.95 6.55
CA LEU A 38 -18.09 10.05 6.63
C LEU A 38 -16.76 9.64 7.26
N LEU A 39 -16.82 8.89 8.36
CA LEU A 39 -15.61 8.42 9.05
C LEU A 39 -14.82 7.43 8.19
N MET A 40 -15.49 6.52 7.47
CA MET A 40 -14.85 5.57 6.58
C MET A 40 -14.10 6.26 5.43
N ILE A 41 -14.70 7.31 4.86
CA ILE A 41 -14.04 8.08 3.78
C ILE A 41 -12.76 8.75 4.28
N GLU A 42 -12.80 9.36 5.46
CA GLU A 42 -11.60 9.96 6.03
C GLU A 42 -10.53 8.94 6.41
N ASP A 43 -10.92 7.78 6.94
CA ASP A 43 -10.00 6.70 7.29
C ASP A 43 -9.29 6.15 6.05
N GLU A 44 -10.05 5.88 4.99
CA GLU A 44 -9.52 5.41 3.70
C GLU A 44 -8.56 6.44 3.07
N GLY A 45 -8.92 7.73 3.09
CA GLY A 45 -8.04 8.79 2.59
C GLY A 45 -6.77 8.94 3.42
N LYS A 46 -6.84 8.83 4.74
CA LYS A 46 -5.65 8.83 5.61
C LYS A 46 -4.75 7.62 5.36
N TYR A 47 -5.35 6.45 5.22
CA TYR A 47 -4.60 5.23 4.88
C TYR A 47 -3.86 5.40 3.55
N THR A 48 -4.54 5.85 2.51
CA THR A 48 -3.95 6.07 1.18
C THR A 48 -2.77 7.04 1.24
N ARG A 49 -2.95 8.21 1.85
CA ARG A 49 -1.87 9.20 2.00
C ARG A 49 -0.68 8.66 2.79
N ARG A 50 -0.94 7.85 3.82
CA ARG A 50 0.12 7.24 4.62
C ARG A 50 0.93 6.23 3.81
N THR A 51 0.26 5.32 3.10
CA THR A 51 0.92 4.29 2.30
C THR A 51 1.69 4.88 1.11
N GLU A 52 1.12 5.87 0.43
CA GLU A 52 1.80 6.63 -0.62
C GLU A 52 3.11 7.29 -0.12
N LYS A 53 3.04 7.89 1.06
CA LYS A 53 4.23 8.49 1.69
C LYS A 53 5.28 7.44 2.04
N LEU A 54 4.87 6.26 2.54
CA LEU A 54 5.80 5.17 2.83
C LEU A 54 6.47 4.66 1.56
N LYS A 55 5.72 4.46 0.47
CA LYS A 55 6.22 4.05 -0.84
C LYS A 55 7.21 5.08 -1.41
N SER A 56 6.85 6.37 -1.36
CA SER A 56 7.71 7.45 -1.83
C SER A 56 9.04 7.52 -1.08
N ASN A 57 9.03 7.25 0.23
CA ASN A 57 10.24 7.31 1.07
C ASN A 57 11.09 6.03 0.99
N ALA A 58 10.56 4.95 0.44
CA ALA A 58 11.26 3.66 0.40
C ALA A 58 12.43 3.61 -0.59
N GLY A 59 12.43 4.48 -1.61
CA GLY A 59 13.52 4.56 -2.60
C GLY A 59 13.52 3.43 -3.63
N PHE A 60 12.35 2.91 -3.98
CA PHE A 60 12.26 1.87 -5.02
C PHE A 60 12.72 2.37 -6.39
N ASP A 61 13.55 1.58 -7.08
CA ASP A 61 14.06 1.90 -8.42
C ASP A 61 13.00 1.74 -9.52
N SER A 62 11.96 0.95 -9.29
CA SER A 62 10.90 0.68 -10.25
C SER A 62 9.55 0.52 -9.57
N SER A 63 8.48 0.78 -10.33
CA SER A 63 7.10 0.56 -9.90
C SER A 63 6.54 -0.81 -10.32
N SER A 64 7.40 -1.71 -10.80
CA SER A 64 7.01 -3.05 -11.26
C SER A 64 6.39 -3.86 -10.13
N ARG A 65 5.24 -4.49 -10.40
CA ARG A 65 4.48 -5.31 -9.45
C ARG A 65 4.56 -6.79 -9.80
N LEU A 66 4.27 -7.67 -8.83
CA LEU A 66 4.15 -9.12 -9.08
C LEU A 66 3.09 -9.46 -10.13
N SER A 67 2.05 -8.63 -10.26
CA SER A 67 1.07 -8.74 -11.34
C SER A 67 1.69 -8.68 -12.73
N ASP A 68 2.86 -8.05 -12.85
CA ASP A 68 3.56 -7.85 -14.12
C ASP A 68 4.51 -9.02 -14.43
N ILE A 69 4.66 -9.98 -13.51
CA ILE A 69 5.50 -11.16 -13.71
C ILE A 69 4.79 -12.15 -14.63
N ASP A 70 5.42 -12.44 -15.75
CA ASP A 70 4.99 -13.52 -16.63
C ASP A 70 5.55 -14.86 -16.14
N TYR A 71 4.76 -15.59 -15.37
CA TYR A 71 5.11 -16.93 -14.87
C TYR A 71 5.16 -17.98 -15.97
N THR A 72 4.59 -17.72 -17.16
CA THR A 72 4.65 -18.64 -18.30
C THR A 72 6.02 -18.60 -18.96
N PHE A 73 6.68 -17.45 -18.91
CA PHE A 73 8.03 -17.28 -19.44
C PHE A 73 9.10 -17.84 -18.50
N ASN A 74 8.88 -17.81 -17.19
CA ASN A 74 9.86 -18.26 -16.21
C ASN A 74 9.31 -19.38 -15.29
N HIS A 75 9.31 -20.60 -15.80
CA HIS A 75 8.85 -21.81 -15.09
C HIS A 75 9.66 -22.15 -13.82
N SER A 76 10.79 -21.49 -13.58
CA SER A 76 11.59 -21.70 -12.36
C SER A 76 11.07 -20.93 -11.16
N LEU A 77 10.12 -20.02 -11.35
CA LEU A 77 9.52 -19.23 -10.28
C LEU A 77 8.36 -20.01 -9.63
N ASP A 78 8.50 -20.31 -8.36
CA ASP A 78 7.42 -20.90 -7.56
C ASP A 78 6.41 -19.79 -7.15
N ARG A 79 5.33 -19.69 -7.92
CA ARG A 79 4.27 -18.71 -7.72
C ARG A 79 3.70 -18.77 -6.33
N GLN A 80 3.42 -19.96 -5.79
CA GLN A 80 2.82 -20.11 -4.46
C GLN A 80 3.74 -19.57 -3.38
N LYS A 81 5.03 -19.83 -3.49
CA LYS A 81 6.04 -19.34 -2.56
C LYS A 81 6.17 -17.81 -2.62
N ILE A 82 6.15 -17.22 -3.82
CA ILE A 82 6.20 -15.77 -4.00
C ILE A 82 4.95 -15.10 -3.41
N GLU A 83 3.77 -15.66 -3.66
CA GLU A 83 2.51 -15.16 -3.08
C GLU A 83 2.51 -15.27 -1.54
N GLN A 84 3.10 -16.32 -0.97
CA GLN A 84 3.27 -16.46 0.48
C GLN A 84 4.19 -15.40 1.06
N LEU A 85 5.29 -15.08 0.39
CA LEU A 85 6.20 -13.99 0.79
C LEU A 85 5.50 -12.64 0.78
N GLY A 86 4.62 -12.42 -0.19
CA GLY A 86 3.78 -11.22 -0.27
C GLY A 86 2.82 -11.03 0.90
N LYS A 87 2.53 -12.08 1.67
CA LYS A 87 1.71 -12.02 2.90
C LYS A 87 2.48 -11.49 4.12
N LEU A 88 3.79 -11.30 4.01
CA LEU A 88 4.65 -10.65 4.99
C LEU A 88 4.81 -11.35 6.35
N ALA A 89 4.39 -12.61 6.48
CA ALA A 89 4.48 -13.37 7.73
C ALA A 89 5.93 -13.46 8.27
N PHE A 90 6.93 -13.43 7.39
CA PHE A 90 8.35 -13.43 7.75
C PHE A 90 8.77 -12.19 8.57
N ILE A 91 8.11 -11.04 8.40
CA ILE A 91 8.41 -9.83 9.17
C ILE A 91 8.04 -10.04 10.64
N GLU A 92 6.85 -10.57 10.90
CA GLU A 92 6.39 -10.86 12.26
C GLU A 92 7.21 -11.98 12.92
N ALA A 93 7.67 -12.95 12.09
CA ALA A 93 8.55 -14.03 12.54
C ALA A 93 10.01 -13.59 12.74
N ASN A 94 10.38 -12.35 12.41
CA ASN A 94 11.77 -11.85 12.40
C ASN A 94 12.71 -12.70 11.52
N GLU A 95 12.21 -13.16 10.40
CA GLU A 95 12.97 -13.96 9.43
C GLU A 95 13.53 -13.11 8.30
N ASN A 96 14.64 -13.55 7.69
CA ASN A 96 15.24 -12.92 6.53
C ASN A 96 14.90 -13.68 5.26
N ILE A 97 14.75 -12.97 4.15
CA ILE A 97 14.56 -13.54 2.82
C ILE A 97 15.85 -13.35 2.00
N ILE A 98 16.33 -14.41 1.38
CA ILE A 98 17.42 -14.38 0.40
C ILE A 98 16.88 -14.88 -0.92
N ILE A 99 16.97 -14.04 -1.98
CA ILE A 99 16.54 -14.37 -3.33
C ILE A 99 17.77 -14.58 -4.20
N ILE A 100 17.97 -15.82 -4.65
CA ILE A 100 19.13 -16.23 -5.47
C ILE A 100 18.64 -16.68 -6.84
N GLY A 101 19.37 -16.33 -7.88
CA GLY A 101 19.06 -16.75 -9.26
C GLY A 101 19.90 -15.98 -10.28
N SER A 102 19.84 -16.42 -11.54
CA SER A 102 20.55 -15.80 -12.67
C SER A 102 20.10 -14.35 -12.90
N PRO A 103 20.91 -13.51 -13.56
CA PRO A 103 20.47 -12.17 -13.98
C PRO A 103 19.21 -12.24 -14.85
N GLY A 104 18.31 -11.26 -14.71
CA GLY A 104 17.10 -11.13 -15.54
C GLY A 104 15.90 -12.02 -15.15
N VAL A 105 16.00 -12.86 -14.11
CA VAL A 105 14.89 -13.74 -13.69
C VAL A 105 13.81 -13.06 -12.82
N GLY A 106 13.89 -11.74 -12.60
CA GLY A 106 12.87 -11.00 -11.85
C GLY A 106 13.10 -10.87 -10.34
N LYS A 107 14.32 -11.17 -9.83
CA LYS A 107 14.62 -11.06 -8.39
C LYS A 107 14.31 -9.68 -7.79
N SER A 108 14.76 -8.62 -8.46
CA SER A 108 14.54 -7.24 -7.99
C SER A 108 13.07 -6.87 -8.05
N MET A 109 12.31 -7.35 -9.04
CA MET A 109 10.87 -7.15 -9.14
C MET A 109 10.16 -7.81 -7.95
N ILE A 110 10.50 -9.05 -7.60
CA ILE A 110 9.94 -9.76 -6.44
C ILE A 110 10.25 -8.98 -5.15
N ALA A 111 11.50 -8.56 -4.96
CA ALA A 111 11.90 -7.79 -3.78
C ALA A 111 11.16 -6.45 -3.68
N THR A 112 11.02 -5.74 -4.81
CA THR A 112 10.28 -4.48 -4.89
C THR A 112 8.80 -4.68 -4.54
N ASP A 113 8.15 -5.70 -5.08
CA ASP A 113 6.74 -5.96 -4.80
C ASP A 113 6.48 -6.34 -3.34
N ILE A 114 7.35 -7.16 -2.74
CA ILE A 114 7.29 -7.45 -1.29
C ILE A 114 7.43 -6.14 -0.49
N GLY A 115 8.32 -5.25 -0.90
CA GLY A 115 8.49 -3.93 -0.28
C GLY A 115 7.24 -3.05 -0.43
N TYR A 116 6.58 -3.03 -1.58
CA TYR A 116 5.31 -2.34 -1.78
C TYR A 116 4.21 -2.88 -0.86
N ASN A 117 4.06 -4.21 -0.79
CA ASN A 117 3.09 -4.84 0.09
C ASN A 117 3.37 -4.52 1.56
N ALA A 118 4.64 -4.44 1.96
CA ALA A 118 5.01 -4.01 3.30
C ALA A 118 4.63 -2.55 3.58
N CYS A 119 4.81 -1.63 2.62
CA CYS A 119 4.34 -0.26 2.73
C CYS A 119 2.80 -0.19 2.86
N ASP A 120 2.08 -0.99 2.08
CA ASP A 120 0.61 -1.08 2.16
C ASP A 120 0.16 -1.62 3.52
N ALA A 121 0.91 -2.53 4.13
CA ALA A 121 0.68 -2.99 5.50
C ALA A 121 1.13 -1.99 6.59
N GLY A 122 1.68 -0.84 6.21
CA GLY A 122 2.09 0.24 7.11
C GLY A 122 3.52 0.14 7.64
N TYR A 123 4.32 -0.80 7.14
CA TYR A 123 5.73 -0.91 7.51
C TYR A 123 6.57 0.17 6.82
N LYS A 124 7.62 0.63 7.51
CA LYS A 124 8.64 1.48 6.90
C LYS A 124 9.64 0.60 6.16
N VAL A 125 9.80 0.85 4.88
CA VAL A 125 10.72 0.11 4.01
C VAL A 125 11.84 1.04 3.55
N LEU A 126 13.06 0.52 3.48
CA LEU A 126 14.19 1.15 2.83
C LEU A 126 14.74 0.18 1.77
N PHE A 127 14.65 0.58 0.52
CA PHE A 127 15.22 -0.15 -0.62
C PHE A 127 16.53 0.51 -1.00
N VAL A 128 17.62 -0.24 -0.93
CA VAL A 128 18.96 0.29 -1.22
C VAL A 128 19.76 -0.70 -2.06
N ASN A 129 20.60 -0.17 -2.93
CA ASN A 129 21.59 -0.97 -3.61
C ASN A 129 22.77 -1.24 -2.66
N ALA A 130 23.31 -2.47 -2.65
CA ALA A 130 24.45 -2.83 -1.80
C ALA A 130 25.67 -1.91 -1.98
N LYS A 131 25.86 -1.33 -3.16
CA LYS A 131 26.92 -0.35 -3.43
C LYS A 131 26.74 0.94 -2.65
N GLU A 132 25.52 1.36 -2.41
CA GLU A 132 25.17 2.60 -1.70
C GLU A 132 25.28 2.44 -0.18
N LEU A 133 25.29 1.19 0.31
CA LEU A 133 25.45 0.89 1.73
C LEU A 133 26.90 0.95 2.20
N VAL A 134 27.88 0.92 1.27
CA VAL A 134 29.31 0.80 1.60
C VAL A 134 30.05 2.14 1.46
N ASP A 135 29.42 3.12 0.83
CA ASP A 135 29.91 4.49 0.70
C ASP A 135 29.41 5.38 1.84
#